data_2e760b662096446e43c1a6ed25c8b5e3
#
_entry.id   2e760b662096446e43c1a6ed25c8b5e3
#
_cell.length_a   1.000
_cell.length_b   1.000
_cell.length_c   1.000
_cell.angle_alpha   90.00
_cell.angle_beta   90.00
_cell.angle_gamma   90.00
#
_symmetry.space_group_name_H-M   'P 1'
#
loop_
_entity.id
_entity.type
_entity.pdbx_description
1 polymer ?
#
loop_
_entity_poly.entity_id
_entity_poly.type
_entity_poly.pdbx_seq_one_letter_code
_entity_poly.pdbx_strand_id
1 'polypeptide(L)'
;DSSLAGCADMGALMKKMEDGALYNLSAAERTTLDQAAFDLVSGWCLLFFPGESAVLSLFTGTEEKRSISAPSNETVLKGARDAFVESLRTNTSIVRRHIKAPELRIREQTVGRQSATLVDILYIEGLTDPALVNRVAGRLADIDIDAVLATGNIEEYIVPAQRTPFPLLQYTERSDRFCAGLAEGRVGILIDGLPLGYLAPGVLGDFLRAPQDKSESWMLATVLTLLRYTCMLLTLLLPALYVAMVTF
;
A
#
# COMPACT_ATOMS: atom_id res chain seq x y z
N ASP A 1 3.93 8.35 38.28
CA ASP A 1 2.97 9.45 38.42
C ASP A 1 2.09 9.25 39.63
N SER A 2 2.19 10.17 40.61
CA SER A 2 1.42 10.10 41.88
C SER A 2 -0.10 10.25 41.66
N SER A 3 -0.55 10.66 40.48
CA SER A 3 -1.97 10.85 40.19
C SER A 3 -2.74 9.53 40.00
N LEU A 4 -2.05 8.46 39.60
CA LEU A 4 -2.65 7.12 39.43
C LEU A 4 -2.55 6.25 40.69
N ALA A 5 -1.71 6.65 41.64
CA ALA A 5 -1.56 5.97 42.92
C ALA A 5 -2.81 6.20 43.81
N GLY A 6 -3.48 5.12 44.21
CA GLY A 6 -4.64 5.17 45.12
C GLY A 6 -6.00 4.87 44.46
N CYS A 7 -6.05 4.40 43.20
CA CYS A 7 -7.26 3.84 42.65
C CYS A 7 -7.50 2.45 43.22
N ALA A 8 -8.60 2.29 43.97
CA ALA A 8 -8.96 1.03 44.63
C ALA A 8 -9.65 0.05 43.68
N ASP A 9 -10.11 0.53 42.52
CA ASP A 9 -10.88 -0.22 41.55
C ASP A 9 -10.37 0.04 40.11
N MET A 10 -10.40 -1.00 39.26
CA MET A 10 -9.92 -0.96 37.90
C MET A 10 -10.76 -0.02 37.00
N GLY A 11 -12.08 0.05 37.25
CA GLY A 11 -12.96 0.98 36.55
C GLY A 11 -12.68 2.44 36.90
N ALA A 12 -12.34 2.73 38.14
CA ALA A 12 -11.93 4.07 38.58
C ALA A 12 -10.57 4.47 37.96
N LEU A 13 -9.66 3.52 37.78
CA LEU A 13 -8.38 3.74 37.11
C LEU A 13 -8.58 4.06 35.62
N MET A 14 -9.41 3.29 34.95
CA MET A 14 -9.74 3.47 33.52
C MET A 14 -10.35 4.85 33.27
N LYS A 15 -11.34 5.24 34.08
CA LYS A 15 -12.00 6.56 33.98
C LYS A 15 -11.03 7.72 34.24
N LYS A 16 -10.11 7.56 35.19
CA LYS A 16 -9.09 8.56 35.48
C LYS A 16 -8.05 8.70 34.36
N MET A 17 -7.75 7.61 33.66
CA MET A 17 -6.89 7.63 32.47
C MET A 17 -7.59 8.29 31.29
N GLU A 18 -8.92 8.08 31.12
CA GLU A 18 -9.74 8.74 30.12
C GLU A 18 -9.84 10.25 30.38
N ASP A 19 -10.00 10.68 31.62
CA ASP A 19 -10.12 12.09 32.04
C ASP A 19 -8.80 12.89 31.92
N GLY A 20 -7.76 12.32 31.30
CA GLY A 20 -6.53 13.04 30.96
C GLY A 20 -5.42 12.94 32.02
N ALA A 21 -5.45 11.93 32.90
CA ALA A 21 -4.35 11.69 33.83
C ALA A 21 -3.04 11.27 33.13
N LEU A 22 -3.13 10.85 31.86
CA LEU A 22 -1.98 10.58 30.99
C LEU A 22 -1.66 11.82 30.17
N TYR A 23 -0.51 12.40 30.43
CA TYR A 23 -0.04 13.62 29.76
C TYR A 23 0.10 13.38 28.25
N ASN A 24 -0.58 14.20 27.43
CA ASN A 24 -0.55 14.20 25.98
C ASN A 24 -1.07 12.95 25.23
N LEU A 25 -1.81 12.06 25.85
CA LEU A 25 -2.43 10.94 25.18
C LEU A 25 -3.93 11.17 25.06
N SER A 26 -4.44 11.13 23.82
CA SER A 26 -5.89 11.06 23.58
C SER A 26 -6.35 9.66 23.98
N ALA A 27 -7.29 9.57 24.93
CA ALA A 27 -7.88 8.33 25.40
C ALA A 27 -9.36 8.26 24.96
N ALA A 28 -9.85 7.07 24.65
CA ALA A 28 -11.25 6.83 24.33
C ALA A 28 -11.69 5.45 24.82
N GLU A 29 -12.84 5.37 25.45
CA GLU A 29 -13.44 4.11 25.85
C GLU A 29 -14.11 3.41 24.66
N ARG A 30 -13.86 2.11 24.49
CA ARG A 30 -14.46 1.28 23.45
C ARG A 30 -15.21 0.11 24.07
N THR A 31 -16.45 -0.06 23.66
CA THR A 31 -17.33 -1.12 24.17
C THR A 31 -17.53 -2.26 23.17
N THR A 32 -17.10 -2.09 21.92
CA THR A 32 -17.24 -3.10 20.87
C THR A 32 -15.87 -3.51 20.33
N LEU A 33 -15.75 -4.80 19.97
CA LEU A 33 -14.52 -5.34 19.37
C LEU A 33 -14.19 -4.69 18.04
N ASP A 34 -15.21 -4.32 17.25
CA ASP A 34 -15.00 -3.68 15.94
C ASP A 34 -14.37 -2.30 16.09
N GLN A 35 -14.81 -1.51 17.07
CA GLN A 35 -14.21 -0.21 17.38
C GLN A 35 -12.77 -0.37 17.87
N ALA A 36 -12.52 -1.34 18.76
CA ALA A 36 -11.19 -1.63 19.26
C ALA A 36 -10.26 -2.10 18.11
N ALA A 37 -10.74 -2.97 17.22
CA ALA A 37 -9.99 -3.41 16.06
C ALA A 37 -9.66 -2.25 15.11
N PHE A 38 -10.61 -1.35 14.85
CA PHE A 38 -10.38 -0.16 14.04
C PHE A 38 -9.33 0.78 14.65
N ASP A 39 -9.41 1.01 15.97
CA ASP A 39 -8.43 1.83 16.69
C ASP A 39 -7.03 1.21 16.61
N LEU A 40 -6.93 -0.12 16.83
CA LEU A 40 -5.66 -0.84 16.74
C LEU A 40 -5.00 -0.68 15.37
N VAL A 41 -5.78 -0.86 14.29
CA VAL A 41 -5.30 -0.68 12.90
C VAL A 41 -4.95 0.78 12.61
N SER A 42 -5.59 1.72 13.31
CA SER A 42 -5.32 3.15 13.20
C SER A 42 -4.11 3.64 14.02
N GLY A 43 -3.39 2.72 14.69
CA GLY A 43 -2.17 3.04 15.46
C GLY A 43 -2.43 3.44 16.89
N TRP A 44 -3.57 3.03 17.47
CA TRP A 44 -3.87 3.20 18.88
C TRP A 44 -3.41 1.97 19.67
N CYS A 45 -3.04 2.17 20.91
CA CYS A 45 -2.75 1.11 21.86
C CYS A 45 -4.03 0.77 22.63
N LEU A 46 -4.35 -0.52 22.75
CA LEU A 46 -5.51 -1.01 23.48
C LEU A 46 -5.07 -1.53 24.86
N LEU A 47 -5.71 -1.04 25.92
CA LEU A 47 -5.53 -1.52 27.27
C LEU A 47 -6.79 -2.27 27.72
N PHE A 48 -6.61 -3.55 28.04
CA PHE A 48 -7.65 -4.40 28.59
C PHE A 48 -7.50 -4.48 30.09
N PHE A 49 -8.58 -4.22 30.82
CA PHE A 49 -8.61 -4.29 32.28
C PHE A 49 -9.37 -5.54 32.73
N PRO A 50 -8.81 -6.37 33.60
CA PRO A 50 -9.50 -7.55 34.12
C PRO A 50 -10.79 -7.16 34.85
N GLY A 51 -11.90 -7.78 34.46
CA GLY A 51 -13.22 -7.53 35.05
C GLY A 51 -14.04 -6.42 34.42
N GLU A 52 -13.47 -5.63 33.51
CA GLU A 52 -14.19 -4.60 32.75
C GLU A 52 -14.60 -5.13 31.38
N SER A 53 -15.79 -4.69 30.91
CA SER A 53 -16.32 -5.04 29.59
C SER A 53 -15.90 -4.06 28.49
N ALA A 54 -15.26 -2.95 28.88
CA ALA A 54 -14.79 -1.91 27.99
C ALA A 54 -13.25 -1.93 27.87
N VAL A 55 -12.74 -1.43 26.75
CA VAL A 55 -11.34 -1.33 26.44
C VAL A 55 -10.96 0.14 26.34
N LEU A 56 -9.85 0.53 26.93
CA LEU A 56 -9.31 1.87 26.81
C LEU A 56 -8.36 1.94 25.60
N SER A 57 -8.72 2.75 24.61
CA SER A 57 -7.88 3.06 23.45
C SER A 57 -7.06 4.31 23.74
N LEU A 58 -5.74 4.22 23.58
CA LEU A 58 -4.79 5.33 23.76
C LEU A 58 -4.10 5.61 22.43
N PHE A 59 -4.15 6.86 21.98
CA PHE A 59 -3.42 7.26 20.77
C PHE A 59 -1.92 7.34 21.07
N THR A 60 -1.16 6.39 20.53
CA THR A 60 0.30 6.31 20.69
C THR A 60 1.04 6.67 19.39
N GLY A 61 0.32 7.16 18.38
CA GLY A 61 0.92 7.53 17.11
C GLY A 61 1.94 8.66 17.31
N THR A 62 3.20 8.34 17.19
CA THR A 62 4.26 9.34 17.06
C THR A 62 4.13 9.97 15.68
N GLU A 63 3.83 11.26 15.61
CA GLU A 63 4.03 12.04 14.39
C GLU A 63 5.54 12.22 14.16
N GLU A 64 6.26 11.15 13.91
CA GLU A 64 7.57 11.29 13.30
C GLU A 64 7.36 11.80 11.88
N LYS A 65 7.34 13.10 11.74
CA LYS A 65 7.45 13.83 10.49
C LYS A 65 8.89 13.72 9.98
N ARG A 66 9.37 12.49 9.70
CA ARG A 66 10.48 12.39 8.77
C ARG A 66 9.97 12.92 7.44
N SER A 67 10.76 13.77 6.81
CA SER A 67 10.45 14.39 5.53
C SER A 67 10.16 13.28 4.50
N ILE A 68 8.88 12.94 4.34
CA ILE A 68 8.42 12.15 3.21
C ILE A 68 8.73 13.02 2.01
N SER A 69 9.70 12.62 1.19
CA SER A 69 10.06 13.35 -0.01
C SER A 69 8.91 13.30 -1.01
N ALA A 70 8.75 14.38 -1.77
CA ALA A 70 7.81 14.36 -2.88
C ALA A 70 8.32 13.38 -3.96
N PRO A 71 7.41 12.66 -4.67
CA PRO A 71 7.82 11.76 -5.74
C PRO A 71 8.60 12.53 -6.80
N SER A 72 9.75 11.98 -7.21
CA SER A 72 10.65 12.63 -8.18
C SER A 72 10.19 12.40 -9.62
N ASN A 73 9.69 11.21 -9.92
CA ASN A 73 9.32 10.80 -11.29
C ASN A 73 7.82 10.92 -11.58
N GLU A 74 6.96 10.88 -10.55
CA GLU A 74 5.51 10.99 -10.67
C GLU A 74 4.96 12.29 -10.05
N THR A 75 5.49 13.43 -10.47
CA THR A 75 5.03 14.74 -9.96
C THR A 75 3.61 15.06 -10.40
N VAL A 76 2.76 15.47 -9.46
CA VAL A 76 1.38 15.90 -9.73
C VAL A 76 1.14 17.26 -9.08
N LEU A 77 0.46 18.15 -9.82
CA LEU A 77 0.14 19.51 -9.35
C LEU A 77 -0.85 19.51 -8.18
N LYS A 78 -1.77 18.55 -8.16
CA LYS A 78 -2.77 18.37 -7.08
C LYS A 78 -2.80 16.89 -6.67
N GLY A 79 -2.69 16.61 -5.37
CA GLY A 79 -2.77 15.24 -4.82
C GLY A 79 -1.84 15.04 -3.63
N ALA A 80 -1.87 13.84 -3.06
CA ALA A 80 -0.95 13.45 -2.00
C ALA A 80 0.49 13.52 -2.51
N ARG A 81 1.37 14.08 -1.68
CA ARG A 81 2.81 14.19 -1.98
C ARG A 81 3.62 13.10 -1.28
N ASP A 82 2.92 12.14 -0.67
CA ASP A 82 3.54 11.05 0.06
C ASP A 82 4.12 10.04 -0.93
N ALA A 83 5.44 9.96 -0.99
CA ALA A 83 6.15 8.95 -1.76
C ALA A 83 6.68 7.84 -0.85
N PHE A 84 6.92 6.67 -1.41
CA PHE A 84 7.62 5.60 -0.73
C PHE A 84 9.09 5.98 -0.51
N VAL A 85 9.66 5.46 0.57
CA VAL A 85 11.05 5.63 0.97
C VAL A 85 11.76 4.28 0.98
N GLU A 86 13.05 4.25 1.24
CA GLU A 86 13.83 3.00 1.26
C GLU A 86 13.43 2.06 2.40
N SER A 87 12.91 2.58 3.51
CA SER A 87 12.53 1.79 4.69
C SER A 87 11.19 1.08 4.49
N LEU A 88 11.19 -0.25 4.44
CA LEU A 88 9.99 -1.09 4.33
C LEU A 88 8.94 -0.80 5.40
N ARG A 89 9.38 -0.65 6.66
CA ARG A 89 8.49 -0.39 7.79
C ARG A 89 7.78 0.95 7.69
N THR A 90 8.48 1.97 7.18
CA THR A 90 7.89 3.28 6.92
C THR A 90 6.85 3.19 5.81
N ASN A 91 7.15 2.48 4.73
CA ASN A 91 6.25 2.28 3.60
C ASN A 91 4.97 1.54 4.02
N THR A 92 5.12 0.47 4.79
CA THR A 92 4.00 -0.27 5.36
C THR A 92 3.12 0.60 6.25
N SER A 93 3.73 1.48 7.06
CA SER A 93 3.01 2.44 7.90
C SER A 93 2.26 3.49 7.07
N ILE A 94 2.83 3.94 5.95
CA ILE A 94 2.15 4.84 5.00
C ILE A 94 0.90 4.17 4.44
N VAL A 95 1.01 2.91 3.97
CA VAL A 95 -0.14 2.16 3.43
C VAL A 95 -1.22 1.99 4.49
N ARG A 96 -0.87 1.62 5.74
CA ARG A 96 -1.83 1.49 6.83
C ARG A 96 -2.53 2.79 7.20
N ARG A 97 -1.89 3.95 7.03
CA ARG A 97 -2.53 5.26 7.23
C ARG A 97 -3.58 5.56 6.16
N HIS A 98 -3.34 5.12 4.91
CA HIS A 98 -4.29 5.28 3.82
C HIS A 98 -5.43 4.27 3.87
N ILE A 99 -5.12 3.01 4.20
CA ILE A 99 -6.10 1.91 4.29
C ILE A 99 -6.21 1.47 5.75
N LYS A 100 -7.21 2.03 6.45
CA LYS A 100 -7.50 1.72 7.86
C LYS A 100 -8.49 0.57 7.99
N ALA A 101 -8.36 -0.45 7.15
CA ALA A 101 -9.21 -1.62 7.14
C ALA A 101 -8.55 -2.79 7.87
N PRO A 102 -9.27 -3.48 8.78
CA PRO A 102 -8.75 -4.69 9.44
C PRO A 102 -8.43 -5.81 8.47
N GLU A 103 -9.05 -5.81 7.30
CA GLU A 103 -8.87 -6.78 6.22
C GLU A 103 -7.55 -6.60 5.45
N LEU A 104 -6.83 -5.48 5.67
CA LEU A 104 -5.51 -5.30 5.07
C LEU A 104 -4.51 -6.27 5.71
N ARG A 105 -4.10 -7.27 4.93
CA ARG A 105 -3.12 -8.29 5.31
C ARG A 105 -1.74 -7.95 4.75
N ILE A 106 -0.74 -8.23 5.55
CA ILE A 106 0.66 -8.08 5.18
C ILE A 106 1.35 -9.41 5.48
N ARG A 107 1.93 -10.00 4.46
CA ARG A 107 2.71 -11.22 4.55
C ARG A 107 4.17 -10.91 4.24
N GLU A 108 5.01 -10.98 5.24
CA GLU A 108 6.45 -10.75 5.10
C GLU A 108 7.15 -12.04 4.63
N GLN A 109 8.08 -11.86 3.71
CA GLN A 109 9.00 -12.91 3.23
C GLN A 109 10.41 -12.35 3.13
N THR A 110 11.40 -13.22 3.20
CA THR A 110 12.81 -12.86 3.03
C THR A 110 13.31 -13.45 1.72
N VAL A 111 13.98 -12.62 0.91
CA VAL A 111 14.54 -13.00 -0.39
C VAL A 111 16.03 -12.71 -0.40
N GLY A 112 16.80 -13.62 -1.03
CA GLY A 112 18.26 -13.53 -1.11
C GLY A 112 18.97 -14.24 0.04
N ARG A 113 19.96 -15.08 -0.31
CA ARG A 113 20.72 -15.90 0.65
C ARG A 113 21.62 -15.06 1.55
N GLN A 114 22.26 -14.03 0.99
CA GLN A 114 23.22 -13.17 1.69
C GLN A 114 22.60 -11.83 2.08
N SER A 115 21.76 -11.23 1.21
CA SER A 115 21.15 -9.93 1.51
C SER A 115 20.02 -10.03 2.52
N ALA A 116 19.34 -11.19 2.63
CA ALA A 116 18.18 -11.41 3.49
C ALA A 116 17.17 -10.24 3.41
N THR A 117 16.88 -9.77 2.19
CA THR A 117 16.04 -8.60 1.92
C THR A 117 14.60 -8.92 2.28
N LEU A 118 13.99 -8.07 3.10
CA LEU A 118 12.60 -8.21 3.48
C LEU A 118 11.69 -7.74 2.34
N VAL A 119 10.62 -8.50 2.10
CA VAL A 119 9.60 -8.21 1.10
C VAL A 119 8.22 -8.38 1.73
N ASP A 120 7.43 -7.32 1.74
CA ASP A 120 6.05 -7.36 2.21
C ASP A 120 5.10 -7.54 1.03
N ILE A 121 4.23 -8.55 1.13
CA ILE A 121 3.10 -8.79 0.22
C ILE A 121 1.85 -8.24 0.89
N LEU A 122 1.23 -7.22 0.29
CA LEU A 122 0.05 -6.55 0.82
C LEU A 122 -1.18 -6.90 -0.03
N TYR A 123 -2.28 -7.19 0.63
CA TYR A 123 -3.55 -7.47 -0.05
C TYR A 123 -4.73 -7.24 0.91
N ILE A 124 -5.93 -7.09 0.36
CA ILE A 124 -7.17 -6.93 1.13
C ILE A 124 -7.89 -8.27 1.13
N GLU A 125 -8.05 -8.87 2.32
CA GLU A 125 -8.77 -10.12 2.51
C GLU A 125 -10.25 -9.96 2.11
N GLY A 126 -10.77 -10.94 1.38
CA GLY A 126 -12.15 -10.86 0.86
C GLY A 126 -12.31 -10.06 -0.45
N LEU A 127 -11.32 -9.24 -0.84
CA LEU A 127 -11.33 -8.48 -2.09
C LEU A 127 -10.34 -9.04 -3.11
N THR A 128 -9.12 -9.36 -2.67
CA THR A 128 -8.05 -9.88 -3.51
C THR A 128 -8.21 -11.40 -3.71
N ASP A 129 -8.02 -11.88 -4.94
CA ASP A 129 -8.03 -13.32 -5.24
C ASP A 129 -6.91 -14.05 -4.48
N PRO A 130 -7.25 -15.01 -3.58
CA PRO A 130 -6.25 -15.77 -2.84
C PRO A 130 -5.29 -16.58 -3.74
N ALA A 131 -5.74 -17.01 -4.92
CA ALA A 131 -4.89 -17.72 -5.87
C ALA A 131 -3.79 -16.82 -6.41
N LEU A 132 -4.07 -15.52 -6.60
CA LEU A 132 -3.08 -14.52 -7.00
C LEU A 132 -2.06 -14.27 -5.89
N VAL A 133 -2.51 -14.09 -4.64
CA VAL A 133 -1.63 -13.91 -3.47
C VAL A 133 -0.67 -15.08 -3.32
N ASN A 134 -1.20 -16.31 -3.38
CA ASN A 134 -0.38 -17.52 -3.25
C ASN A 134 0.60 -17.70 -4.43
N ARG A 135 0.22 -17.28 -5.62
CA ARG A 135 1.10 -17.30 -6.80
C ARG A 135 2.27 -16.33 -6.65
N VAL A 136 2.00 -15.10 -6.20
CA VAL A 136 3.04 -14.11 -5.93
C VAL A 136 3.97 -14.59 -4.81
N ALA A 137 3.40 -15.06 -3.71
CA ALA A 137 4.15 -15.57 -2.58
C ALA A 137 5.03 -16.79 -2.94
N GLY A 138 4.50 -17.73 -3.73
CA GLY A 138 5.24 -18.88 -4.22
C GLY A 138 6.42 -18.47 -5.09
N ARG A 139 6.23 -17.52 -6.02
CA ARG A 139 7.30 -17.04 -6.87
C ARG A 139 8.41 -16.32 -6.11
N LEU A 140 8.04 -15.51 -5.11
CA LEU A 140 9.03 -14.87 -4.24
C LEU A 140 9.81 -15.91 -3.42
N ALA A 141 9.16 -16.98 -2.98
CA ALA A 141 9.82 -18.07 -2.26
C ALA A 141 10.76 -18.90 -3.14
N ASP A 142 10.46 -19.00 -4.44
CA ASP A 142 11.26 -19.73 -5.42
C ASP A 142 12.50 -18.94 -5.90
N ILE A 143 12.65 -17.67 -5.49
CA ILE A 143 13.79 -16.84 -5.85
C ILE A 143 15.05 -17.35 -5.15
N ASP A 144 15.97 -17.91 -5.91
CA ASP A 144 17.25 -18.41 -5.44
C ASP A 144 18.40 -17.54 -5.97
N ILE A 145 18.63 -16.40 -5.28
CA ILE A 145 19.71 -15.46 -5.59
C ILE A 145 20.51 -15.13 -4.32
N ASP A 146 21.75 -14.75 -4.49
CA ASP A 146 22.61 -14.41 -3.35
C ASP A 146 22.21 -13.06 -2.75
N ALA A 147 21.95 -12.04 -3.59
CA ALA A 147 21.62 -10.71 -3.12
C ALA A 147 20.65 -9.99 -4.05
N VAL A 148 19.71 -9.25 -3.45
CA VAL A 148 18.80 -8.33 -4.13
C VAL A 148 19.46 -6.95 -4.10
N LEU A 149 20.12 -6.55 -5.18
CA LEU A 149 20.83 -5.28 -5.27
C LEU A 149 20.15 -4.26 -6.19
N ALA A 150 19.23 -4.72 -7.05
CA ALA A 150 18.54 -3.87 -8.00
C ALA A 150 17.06 -4.28 -8.15
N THR A 151 16.22 -3.30 -8.44
CA THR A 151 14.76 -3.46 -8.67
C THR A 151 14.41 -4.48 -9.74
N GLY A 152 15.16 -4.48 -10.87
CA GLY A 152 14.89 -5.35 -12.00
C GLY A 152 14.96 -6.84 -11.69
N ASN A 153 15.80 -7.23 -10.74
CA ASN A 153 15.99 -8.64 -10.41
C ASN A 153 14.71 -9.29 -9.86
N ILE A 154 14.00 -8.60 -8.97
CA ILE A 154 12.76 -9.16 -8.38
C ILE A 154 11.61 -9.16 -9.38
N GLU A 155 11.49 -8.13 -10.21
CA GLU A 155 10.44 -8.04 -11.23
C GLU A 155 10.50 -9.23 -12.20
N GLU A 156 11.70 -9.59 -12.68
CA GLU A 156 11.90 -10.72 -13.59
C GLU A 156 11.50 -12.07 -12.97
N TYR A 157 11.66 -12.25 -11.66
CA TYR A 157 11.28 -13.48 -10.97
C TYR A 157 9.79 -13.58 -10.68
N ILE A 158 9.14 -12.45 -10.36
CA ILE A 158 7.70 -12.43 -10.10
C ILE A 158 6.90 -12.62 -11.39
N VAL A 159 7.38 -12.06 -12.50
CA VAL A 159 6.74 -12.18 -13.81
C VAL A 159 6.98 -13.62 -14.35
N PRO A 160 5.94 -14.28 -14.92
CA PRO A 160 6.14 -15.53 -15.61
C PRO A 160 7.17 -15.34 -16.72
N ALA A 161 8.06 -16.32 -16.91
CA ALA A 161 9.05 -16.36 -18.00
C ALA A 161 8.38 -16.45 -19.41
N GLN A 162 7.26 -15.79 -19.60
CA GLN A 162 6.61 -15.67 -20.90
C GLN A 162 7.27 -14.52 -21.67
N ARG A 163 7.60 -14.80 -22.90
CA ARG A 163 8.13 -13.80 -23.86
C ARG A 163 7.01 -12.81 -24.24
N THR A 164 6.63 -11.95 -23.30
CA THR A 164 5.68 -10.86 -23.56
C THR A 164 6.41 -9.53 -23.57
N PRO A 165 6.18 -8.65 -24.55
CA PRO A 165 6.69 -7.31 -24.54
C PRO A 165 5.93 -6.37 -23.57
N PHE A 166 4.83 -6.84 -22.98
CA PHE A 166 4.01 -6.05 -22.09
C PHE A 166 4.44 -6.22 -20.64
N PRO A 167 4.62 -5.14 -19.88
CA PRO A 167 4.91 -5.22 -18.46
C PRO A 167 3.68 -5.82 -17.72
N LEU A 168 3.93 -6.83 -16.90
CA LEU A 168 2.90 -7.54 -16.13
C LEU A 168 2.79 -7.03 -14.69
N LEU A 169 3.72 -6.19 -14.27
CA LEU A 169 3.71 -5.48 -13.01
C LEU A 169 3.63 -3.98 -13.27
N GLN A 170 2.88 -3.29 -12.44
CA GLN A 170 2.88 -1.84 -12.39
C GLN A 170 3.72 -1.41 -11.20
N TYR A 171 4.63 -0.47 -11.37
CA TYR A 171 5.37 0.15 -10.26
C TYR A 171 4.93 1.60 -10.06
N THR A 172 5.08 2.07 -8.83
CA THR A 172 4.80 3.46 -8.48
C THR A 172 5.59 3.90 -7.26
N GLU A 173 6.03 5.15 -7.24
CA GLU A 173 6.60 5.81 -6.06
C GLU A 173 5.50 6.35 -5.12
N ARG A 174 4.26 6.45 -5.62
CA ARG A 174 3.15 7.11 -4.95
C ARG A 174 2.34 6.14 -4.11
N SER A 175 2.21 6.46 -2.83
CA SER A 175 1.41 5.67 -1.89
C SER A 175 -0.08 5.67 -2.21
N ASP A 176 -0.64 6.80 -2.71
CA ASP A 176 -2.06 6.90 -3.06
C ASP A 176 -2.42 6.00 -4.26
N ARG A 177 -1.54 5.93 -5.28
CA ARG A 177 -1.73 5.04 -6.43
C ARG A 177 -1.62 3.58 -6.05
N PHE A 178 -0.66 3.25 -5.19
CA PHE A 178 -0.49 1.91 -4.65
C PHE A 178 -1.71 1.47 -3.85
N CYS A 179 -2.20 2.31 -2.95
CA CYS A 179 -3.40 2.03 -2.16
C CYS A 179 -4.67 1.90 -3.02
N ALA A 180 -4.80 2.72 -4.07
CA ALA A 180 -5.89 2.57 -5.04
C ALA A 180 -5.85 1.20 -5.74
N GLY A 181 -4.66 0.71 -6.12
CA GLY A 181 -4.49 -0.63 -6.68
C GLY A 181 -4.88 -1.75 -5.71
N LEU A 182 -4.53 -1.63 -4.43
CA LEU A 182 -4.98 -2.59 -3.41
C LEU A 182 -6.51 -2.58 -3.26
N ALA A 183 -7.15 -1.40 -3.29
CA ALA A 183 -8.59 -1.26 -3.23
C ALA A 183 -9.31 -1.78 -4.49
N GLU A 184 -8.60 -1.96 -5.61
CA GLU A 184 -9.07 -2.64 -6.82
C GLU A 184 -8.92 -4.18 -6.74
N GLY A 185 -8.42 -4.73 -5.63
CA GLY A 185 -8.21 -6.17 -5.42
C GLY A 185 -6.88 -6.69 -5.95
N ARG A 186 -5.92 -5.83 -6.28
CA ARG A 186 -4.57 -6.23 -6.68
C ARG A 186 -3.71 -6.61 -5.49
N VAL A 187 -2.64 -7.32 -5.75
CA VAL A 187 -1.57 -7.60 -4.77
C VAL A 187 -0.51 -6.53 -4.87
N GLY A 188 -0.17 -5.93 -3.74
CA GLY A 188 0.94 -5.00 -3.61
C GLY A 188 2.19 -5.69 -3.09
N ILE A 189 3.36 -5.25 -3.54
CA ILE A 189 4.65 -5.77 -3.11
C ILE A 189 5.54 -4.57 -2.78
N LEU A 190 6.05 -4.55 -1.56
CA LEU A 190 7.04 -3.58 -1.08
C LEU A 190 8.34 -4.32 -0.75
N ILE A 191 9.47 -3.72 -1.09
CA ILE A 191 10.79 -4.33 -0.95
C ILE A 191 11.64 -3.39 -0.13
N ASP A 192 12.35 -3.92 0.87
CA ASP A 192 13.26 -3.13 1.69
C ASP A 192 14.42 -2.60 0.86
N GLY A 193 14.79 -1.36 1.10
CA GLY A 193 15.82 -0.66 0.33
C GLY A 193 15.33 -0.02 -0.97
N LEU A 194 14.04 -0.17 -1.33
CA LEU A 194 13.49 0.37 -2.57
C LEU A 194 12.33 1.36 -2.31
N PRO A 195 12.43 2.60 -2.83
CA PRO A 195 11.36 3.60 -2.70
C PRO A 195 10.26 3.40 -3.76
N LEU A 196 9.88 2.16 -4.01
CA LEU A 196 8.89 1.77 -5.03
C LEU A 196 7.96 0.69 -4.50
N GLY A 197 6.68 0.78 -4.87
CA GLY A 197 5.71 -0.28 -4.68
C GLY A 197 5.30 -0.90 -6.01
N TYR A 198 5.23 -2.23 -6.06
CA TYR A 198 4.75 -2.97 -7.22
C TYR A 198 3.32 -3.44 -7.02
N LEU A 199 2.52 -3.42 -8.07
CA LEU A 199 1.15 -3.92 -8.11
C LEU A 199 1.01 -5.02 -9.14
N ALA A 200 0.46 -6.14 -8.74
CA ALA A 200 0.18 -7.29 -9.60
C ALA A 200 -1.33 -7.61 -9.61
N PRO A 201 -1.91 -7.92 -10.78
CA PRO A 201 -1.35 -7.81 -12.12
C PRO A 201 -1.36 -6.37 -12.62
N GLY A 202 -0.39 -6.02 -13.48
CA GLY A 202 -0.45 -4.80 -14.29
C GLY A 202 -1.46 -4.98 -15.42
N VAL A 203 -2.27 -3.96 -15.69
CA VAL A 203 -3.22 -3.95 -16.82
C VAL A 203 -2.85 -2.88 -17.83
N LEU A 204 -3.15 -3.11 -19.10
CA LEU A 204 -2.83 -2.17 -20.17
C LEU A 204 -3.35 -0.75 -19.90
N GLY A 205 -4.52 -0.64 -19.26
CA GLY A 205 -5.09 0.64 -18.88
C GLY A 205 -4.22 1.49 -17.96
N ASP A 206 -3.37 0.86 -17.14
CA ASP A 206 -2.49 1.58 -16.20
C ASP A 206 -1.40 2.37 -16.92
N PHE A 207 -0.95 1.88 -18.08
CA PHE A 207 0.07 2.53 -18.90
C PHE A 207 -0.49 3.63 -19.80
N LEU A 208 -1.80 3.65 -20.01
CA LEU A 208 -2.51 4.67 -20.81
C LEU A 208 -3.09 5.79 -19.94
N ARG A 209 -3.18 5.61 -18.62
CA ARG A 209 -3.65 6.62 -17.69
C ARG A 209 -2.47 7.33 -17.02
N ALA A 210 -2.38 8.64 -17.20
CA ALA A 210 -1.41 9.44 -16.46
C ALA A 210 -1.91 9.74 -15.03
N PRO A 211 -1.02 9.80 -14.02
CA PRO A 211 -1.40 10.18 -12.66
C PRO A 211 -2.11 11.55 -12.59
N GLN A 212 -1.75 12.46 -13.49
CA GLN A 212 -2.32 13.80 -13.60
C GLN A 212 -3.81 13.79 -14.00
N ASP A 213 -4.26 12.79 -14.74
CA ASP A 213 -5.67 12.69 -15.19
C ASP A 213 -6.64 12.62 -14.01
N LYS A 214 -6.22 12.04 -12.86
CA LYS A 214 -7.03 11.99 -11.64
C LYS A 214 -7.17 13.35 -10.94
N SER A 215 -6.30 14.32 -11.23
CA SER A 215 -6.33 15.66 -10.66
C SER A 215 -7.16 16.66 -11.47
N GLU A 216 -7.55 16.29 -12.68
CA GLU A 216 -8.35 17.08 -13.61
C GLU A 216 -9.85 16.80 -13.47
N SER A 217 -10.68 17.62 -14.13
CA SER A 217 -12.12 17.36 -14.18
C SER A 217 -12.40 16.03 -14.89
N TRP A 218 -13.42 15.30 -14.46
CA TRP A 218 -13.78 14.00 -15.04
C TRP A 218 -13.96 14.05 -16.55
N MET A 219 -14.49 15.16 -17.08
CA MET A 219 -14.70 15.36 -18.51
C MET A 219 -13.37 15.44 -19.26
N LEU A 220 -12.43 16.25 -18.78
CA LEU A 220 -11.11 16.41 -19.38
C LEU A 220 -10.32 15.10 -19.30
N ALA A 221 -10.33 14.43 -18.17
CA ALA A 221 -9.71 13.12 -17.97
C ALA A 221 -10.25 12.08 -18.95
N THR A 222 -11.56 12.06 -19.18
CA THR A 222 -12.20 11.15 -20.16
C THR A 222 -11.76 11.44 -21.58
N VAL A 223 -11.75 12.71 -21.99
CA VAL A 223 -11.32 13.12 -23.35
C VAL A 223 -9.84 12.76 -23.59
N LEU A 224 -8.96 13.06 -22.62
CA LEU A 224 -7.54 12.72 -22.73
C LEU A 224 -7.31 11.21 -22.80
N THR A 225 -8.03 10.45 -21.99
CA THR A 225 -7.96 8.98 -22.02
C THR A 225 -8.43 8.44 -23.36
N LEU A 226 -9.57 8.91 -23.87
CA LEU A 226 -10.10 8.51 -25.17
C LEU A 226 -9.11 8.84 -26.30
N LEU A 227 -8.51 10.02 -26.26
CA LEU A 227 -7.50 10.44 -27.24
C LEU A 227 -6.29 9.50 -27.23
N ARG A 228 -5.78 9.12 -26.06
CA ARG A 228 -4.65 8.17 -25.94
C ARG A 228 -5.00 6.80 -26.52
N TYR A 229 -6.19 6.26 -26.20
CA TYR A 229 -6.64 4.99 -26.78
C TYR A 229 -6.77 5.06 -28.29
N THR A 230 -7.31 6.17 -28.81
CA THR A 230 -7.44 6.40 -30.25
C THR A 230 -6.07 6.50 -30.93
N CYS A 231 -5.13 7.24 -30.35
CA CYS A 231 -3.76 7.34 -30.85
C CYS A 231 -3.06 5.97 -30.87
N MET A 232 -3.20 5.18 -29.80
CA MET A 232 -2.64 3.83 -29.71
C MET A 232 -3.21 2.93 -30.82
N LEU A 233 -4.53 2.96 -31.02
CA LEU A 233 -5.21 2.16 -32.05
C LEU A 233 -4.76 2.57 -33.46
N LEU A 234 -4.66 3.88 -33.71
CA LEU A 234 -4.16 4.39 -35.00
C LEU A 234 -2.70 3.97 -35.21
N THR A 235 -1.84 4.09 -34.21
CA THR A 235 -0.43 3.68 -34.33
C THR A 235 -0.29 2.19 -34.64
N LEU A 236 -1.20 1.35 -34.14
CA LEU A 236 -1.20 -0.08 -34.41
C LEU A 236 -1.75 -0.41 -35.81
N LEU A 237 -2.83 0.28 -36.23
CA LEU A 237 -3.52 -0.01 -37.49
C LEU A 237 -2.88 0.64 -38.73
N LEU A 238 -2.28 1.82 -38.58
CA LEU A 238 -1.76 2.61 -39.67
C LEU A 238 -0.69 1.87 -40.51
N PRO A 239 0.32 1.20 -39.89
CA PRO A 239 1.30 0.43 -40.64
C PRO A 239 0.67 -0.75 -41.40
N ALA A 240 -0.29 -1.44 -40.77
CA ALA A 240 -0.98 -2.57 -41.38
C ALA A 240 -1.84 -2.12 -42.58
N LEU A 241 -2.53 -0.99 -42.43
CA LEU A 241 -3.36 -0.41 -43.47
C LEU A 241 -2.50 0.12 -44.64
N TYR A 242 -1.34 0.72 -44.33
CA TYR A 242 -0.38 1.14 -45.37
C TYR A 242 0.13 -0.04 -46.20
N VAL A 243 0.55 -1.12 -45.54
CA VAL A 243 0.99 -2.34 -46.23
C VAL A 243 -0.12 -2.92 -47.06
N ALA A 244 -1.36 -2.99 -46.56
CA ALA A 244 -2.50 -3.48 -47.29
C ALA A 244 -2.79 -2.63 -48.55
N MET A 245 -2.67 -1.30 -48.46
CA MET A 245 -2.90 -0.41 -49.60
C MET A 245 -1.79 -0.45 -50.67
N VAL A 246 -0.55 -0.75 -50.25
CA VAL A 246 0.59 -0.79 -51.19
C VAL A 246 0.73 -2.16 -51.85
N THR A 247 0.22 -3.22 -51.21
CA THR A 247 0.31 -4.60 -51.73
C THR A 247 -0.87 -5.00 -52.63
N PHE A 248 -1.96 -4.21 -52.62
CA PHE A 248 -3.13 -4.36 -53.53
C PHE A 248 -3.19 -3.21 -54.52
#